data_7e542be5680f788cdeb99eb279a0ceef
#
_entry.id   7e542be5680f788cdeb99eb279a0ceef
#
_cell.length_a   1.000
_cell.length_b   1.000
_cell.length_c   1.000
_cell.angle_alpha   90.00
_cell.angle_beta   90.00
_cell.angle_gamma   90.00
#
_symmetry.space_group_name_H-M   'P 1'
#
loop_
_entity.id
_entity.type
_entity.pdbx_description
1 polymer ?
#
loop_
_entity_poly.entity_id
_entity_poly.type
_entity_poly.pdbx_seq_one_letter_code
_entity_poly.pdbx_strand_id
1 'polypeptide(L)'
;MKSQKKQALNPYLPSWEYIPDGEPYVFDGRVYVYGSHDFYNGYVFCMGDYVCWSAPVDDLGNWRYEGVIYPKTEDPLNRDGSMCLYAPDVTVGPDGRYYLYYVLDHAHVVSVAVCDTPAGRYQFYGYVHDKNGVLLGDRPQDEPQFDPGVLTEGNSTYLYTGFCGQGDKTRTGAMATVLGPDMLTIEEETVFVVPGCETSDGTGFEGHAFFEAPSIRKMGDTYYFVYSSEVMHELCYAVSKSPTSGFRYGGVIVSNCDLHIDTYKPADMPAAYGANNHGSIVQIGEDWYIFYHRHTNGTWYSRQGCAEKLEITEDGVICQAEITSCGLNGGPLIGEGEYPAYLACNIFCLL
;
A
#
# COMPACT_ATOMS: atom_id res chain seq x y z
N MET A 1 23.22 17.86 -23.21
CA MET A 1 23.32 18.12 -21.75
C MET A 1 22.69 16.94 -21.07
N LYS A 2 23.39 16.24 -20.17
CA LYS A 2 22.74 15.20 -19.35
C LYS A 2 21.71 15.95 -18.47
N SER A 3 20.45 15.55 -18.52
CA SER A 3 19.42 16.04 -17.61
C SER A 3 19.92 15.81 -16.18
N GLN A 4 19.98 16.88 -15.39
CA GLN A 4 20.34 16.75 -13.98
C GLN A 4 19.21 16.02 -13.29
N LYS A 5 19.50 14.84 -12.71
CA LYS A 5 18.47 14.08 -11.96
C LYS A 5 17.92 14.95 -10.84
N LYS A 6 16.61 14.96 -10.69
CA LYS A 6 15.95 15.62 -9.57
C LYS A 6 16.14 14.77 -8.31
N GLN A 7 16.20 15.42 -7.15
CA GLN A 7 16.32 14.72 -5.88
C GLN A 7 14.93 14.20 -5.45
N ALA A 8 14.86 12.93 -5.07
CA ALA A 8 13.63 12.26 -4.64
C ALA A 8 13.69 11.95 -3.13
N LEU A 9 13.54 12.99 -2.31
CA LEU A 9 13.58 12.90 -0.85
C LEU A 9 12.19 12.59 -0.28
N ASN A 10 12.13 12.07 0.94
CA ASN A 10 10.89 11.85 1.67
C ASN A 10 10.32 13.14 2.27
N PRO A 11 9.01 13.38 2.15
CA PRO A 11 8.05 12.67 1.30
C PRO A 11 8.39 12.80 -0.18
N TYR A 12 8.19 11.73 -0.99
CA TYR A 12 8.67 11.71 -2.38
C TYR A 12 7.79 12.51 -3.37
N LEU A 13 6.55 12.81 -3.02
CA LEU A 13 5.65 13.69 -3.80
C LEU A 13 5.78 15.15 -3.35
N PRO A 14 5.23 16.10 -4.11
CA PRO A 14 5.21 17.51 -3.70
C PRO A 14 4.61 17.70 -2.30
N SER A 15 5.11 18.67 -1.54
CA SER A 15 4.77 18.89 -0.13
C SER A 15 3.29 19.21 0.14
N TRP A 16 2.53 19.53 -0.89
CA TRP A 16 1.08 19.78 -0.83
C TRP A 16 0.23 18.55 -1.18
N GLU A 17 0.88 17.42 -1.54
CA GLU A 17 0.19 16.19 -1.92
C GLU A 17 0.19 15.16 -0.79
N TYR A 18 -0.95 14.51 -0.60
CA TYR A 18 -1.19 13.59 0.51
C TYR A 18 -1.76 12.27 -0.02
N ILE A 19 -0.88 11.41 -0.51
CA ILE A 19 -1.23 10.07 -0.99
C ILE A 19 -0.68 9.04 -0.01
N PRO A 20 -1.46 8.62 0.99
CA PRO A 20 -1.13 7.48 1.82
C PRO A 20 -1.50 6.17 1.12
N ASP A 21 -1.26 5.05 1.80
CA ASP A 21 -1.67 3.72 1.42
C ASP A 21 -1.15 3.35 0.02
N GLY A 22 0.10 3.75 -0.26
CA GLY A 22 0.66 3.72 -1.62
C GLY A 22 1.00 2.30 -2.07
N GLU A 23 0.34 1.86 -3.15
CA GLU A 23 0.65 0.64 -3.90
C GLU A 23 1.45 1.00 -5.15
N PRO A 24 2.77 0.75 -5.15
CA PRO A 24 3.64 1.07 -6.28
C PRO A 24 3.69 -0.07 -7.30
N TYR A 25 3.67 0.29 -8.58
CA TYR A 25 3.85 -0.64 -9.68
C TYR A 25 4.74 -0.06 -10.77
N VAL A 26 5.49 -0.93 -11.44
CA VAL A 26 6.28 -0.55 -12.62
C VAL A 26 5.56 -1.05 -13.89
N PHE A 27 5.11 -0.11 -14.71
CA PHE A 27 4.53 -0.37 -16.03
C PHE A 27 5.25 0.47 -17.08
N ASP A 28 5.63 -0.13 -18.19
CA ASP A 28 6.22 0.55 -19.36
C ASP A 28 7.35 1.52 -19.01
N GLY A 29 8.26 1.14 -18.09
CA GLY A 29 9.42 1.94 -17.70
C GLY A 29 9.09 3.12 -16.78
N ARG A 30 7.92 3.12 -16.15
CA ARG A 30 7.52 4.12 -15.15
C ARG A 30 7.02 3.45 -13.87
N VAL A 31 7.29 4.06 -12.74
CA VAL A 31 6.66 3.75 -11.45
C VAL A 31 5.37 4.52 -11.36
N TYR A 32 4.28 3.85 -11.09
CA TYR A 32 2.97 4.43 -10.76
C TYR A 32 2.66 4.16 -9.30
N VAL A 33 2.05 5.12 -8.63
CA VAL A 33 1.59 4.97 -7.25
C VAL A 33 0.09 5.19 -7.19
N TYR A 34 -0.58 4.17 -6.69
CA TYR A 34 -2.02 4.18 -6.38
C TYR A 34 -2.17 4.21 -4.86
N GLY A 35 -3.09 5.03 -4.36
CA GLY A 35 -3.29 5.16 -2.93
C GLY A 35 -4.55 5.93 -2.63
N SER A 36 -4.91 5.97 -1.37
CA SER A 36 -5.95 6.87 -0.88
C SER A 36 -5.54 8.33 -1.10
N HIS A 37 -6.47 9.26 -0.94
CA HIS A 37 -6.19 10.67 -1.10
C HIS A 37 -6.71 11.46 0.11
N ASP A 38 -5.78 11.83 0.98
CA ASP A 38 -6.05 12.69 2.12
C ASP A 38 -6.02 14.17 1.72
N PHE A 39 -6.59 15.03 2.54
CA PHE A 39 -6.49 16.49 2.36
C PHE A 39 -5.72 17.13 3.51
N TYR A 40 -5.03 18.22 3.21
CA TYR A 40 -4.41 19.03 4.24
C TYR A 40 -5.46 19.49 5.27
N ASN A 41 -5.18 19.25 6.55
CA ASN A 41 -6.12 19.48 7.66
C ASN A 41 -7.48 18.78 7.48
N GLY A 42 -7.52 17.65 6.79
CA GLY A 42 -8.71 16.80 6.71
C GLY A 42 -9.20 16.40 8.12
N TYR A 43 -10.47 16.06 8.24
CA TYR A 43 -11.10 15.66 9.50
C TYR A 43 -11.49 14.17 9.52
N VAL A 44 -11.35 13.48 8.40
CA VAL A 44 -11.45 12.03 8.22
C VAL A 44 -10.41 11.57 7.22
N PHE A 45 -10.16 10.26 7.13
CA PHE A 45 -9.27 9.65 6.15
C PHE A 45 -9.87 9.70 4.73
N CYS A 46 -9.01 9.77 3.70
CA CYS A 46 -9.36 9.45 2.32
C CYS A 46 -10.49 10.30 1.72
N MET A 47 -10.49 11.60 2.01
CA MET A 47 -11.57 12.52 1.58
C MET A 47 -11.60 12.75 0.06
N GLY A 48 -10.46 12.55 -0.62
CA GLY A 48 -10.29 12.86 -2.04
C GLY A 48 -10.76 11.74 -2.97
N ASP A 49 -10.82 12.07 -4.27
CA ASP A 49 -10.92 11.09 -5.33
C ASP A 49 -9.57 10.40 -5.53
N TYR A 50 -9.53 9.19 -6.10
CA TYR A 50 -8.25 8.60 -6.44
C TYR A 50 -7.54 9.38 -7.54
N VAL A 51 -6.31 9.72 -7.28
CA VAL A 51 -5.38 10.32 -8.23
C VAL A 51 -4.20 9.39 -8.45
N CYS A 52 -3.43 9.60 -9.51
CA CYS A 52 -2.23 8.82 -9.76
C CYS A 52 -1.05 9.74 -10.01
N TRP A 53 0.09 9.35 -9.53
CA TRP A 53 1.39 9.95 -9.79
C TRP A 53 2.31 8.92 -10.40
N SER A 54 3.18 9.34 -11.32
CA SER A 54 4.17 8.44 -11.91
C SER A 54 5.53 9.12 -12.11
N ALA A 55 6.60 8.32 -12.07
CA ALA A 55 7.96 8.77 -12.36
C ALA A 55 8.67 7.78 -13.30
N PRO A 56 9.60 8.22 -14.18
CA PRO A 56 10.44 7.32 -14.92
C PRO A 56 11.31 6.47 -13.97
N VAL A 57 11.52 5.20 -14.27
CA VAL A 57 12.34 4.30 -13.42
C VAL A 57 13.80 4.75 -13.32
N ASP A 58 14.28 5.55 -14.27
CA ASP A 58 15.64 6.11 -14.29
C ASP A 58 15.73 7.55 -13.75
N ASP A 59 14.62 8.15 -13.35
CA ASP A 59 14.54 9.51 -12.76
C ASP A 59 13.41 9.61 -11.73
N LEU A 60 13.57 8.93 -10.57
CA LEU A 60 12.58 8.84 -9.50
C LEU A 60 12.30 10.18 -8.78
N GLY A 61 13.02 11.25 -9.11
CA GLY A 61 12.72 12.62 -8.69
C GLY A 61 11.81 13.38 -9.64
N ASN A 62 11.39 12.78 -10.76
CA ASN A 62 10.61 13.44 -11.80
C ASN A 62 9.16 12.96 -11.82
N TRP A 63 8.49 13.12 -10.69
CA TRP A 63 7.08 12.78 -10.53
C TRP A 63 6.18 13.66 -11.37
N ARG A 64 5.23 13.04 -12.06
CA ARG A 64 4.20 13.68 -12.86
C ARG A 64 2.82 13.35 -12.29
N TYR A 65 1.99 14.36 -12.12
CA TYR A 65 0.57 14.19 -11.82
C TYR A 65 -0.16 13.68 -13.06
N GLU A 66 -0.76 12.52 -12.97
CA GLU A 66 -1.51 11.89 -14.06
C GLU A 66 -2.98 12.32 -14.08
N GLY A 67 -3.47 12.88 -12.98
CA GLY A 67 -4.85 13.35 -12.83
C GLY A 67 -5.69 12.49 -11.91
N VAL A 68 -6.98 12.84 -11.84
CA VAL A 68 -7.99 12.03 -11.15
C VAL A 68 -8.28 10.80 -12.00
N ILE A 69 -7.91 9.64 -11.49
CA ILE A 69 -8.11 8.35 -12.18
C ILE A 69 -9.47 7.74 -11.88
N TYR A 70 -10.04 7.99 -10.68
CA TYR A 70 -11.36 7.48 -10.30
C TYR A 70 -12.05 8.39 -9.29
N PRO A 71 -13.13 9.10 -9.66
CA PRO A 71 -13.95 9.86 -8.70
C PRO A 71 -14.81 8.94 -7.87
N LYS A 72 -14.94 9.24 -6.60
CA LYS A 72 -15.75 8.47 -5.66
C LYS A 72 -17.23 8.37 -6.02
N THR A 73 -17.73 9.30 -6.82
CA THR A 73 -19.12 9.30 -7.31
C THR A 73 -19.38 8.37 -8.50
N GLU A 74 -18.34 7.75 -9.06
CA GLU A 74 -18.49 6.73 -10.11
C GLU A 74 -19.07 5.42 -9.57
N ASP A 75 -18.81 5.10 -8.28
CA ASP A 75 -19.38 3.92 -7.65
C ASP A 75 -20.91 4.08 -7.48
N PRO A 76 -21.72 3.10 -7.94
CA PRO A 76 -23.17 3.14 -7.77
C PRO A 76 -23.65 3.25 -6.32
N LEU A 77 -22.89 2.73 -5.34
CA LEU A 77 -23.19 2.87 -3.92
C LEU A 77 -22.88 4.26 -3.36
N ASN A 78 -22.13 5.10 -4.09
CA ASN A 78 -21.66 6.40 -3.61
C ASN A 78 -21.95 7.56 -4.58
N ARG A 79 -23.09 7.54 -5.25
CA ARG A 79 -23.47 8.56 -6.25
C ARG A 79 -23.54 9.98 -5.68
N ASP A 80 -23.78 10.13 -4.40
CA ASP A 80 -23.79 11.44 -3.71
C ASP A 80 -22.41 11.87 -3.19
N GLY A 81 -21.38 11.00 -3.29
CA GLY A 81 -20.04 11.26 -2.85
C GLY A 81 -19.87 11.37 -1.33
N SER A 82 -20.83 10.86 -0.55
CA SER A 82 -20.83 10.94 0.92
C SER A 82 -19.82 9.99 1.56
N MET A 83 -19.46 8.89 0.90
CA MET A 83 -18.48 7.92 1.37
C MET A 83 -17.08 8.22 0.82
N CYS A 84 -16.05 7.83 1.59
CA CYS A 84 -14.65 7.96 1.22
C CYS A 84 -14.14 6.70 0.50
N LEU A 85 -13.15 6.90 -0.37
CA LEU A 85 -12.43 5.82 -1.07
C LEU A 85 -11.23 5.40 -0.24
N TYR A 86 -11.28 4.23 0.39
CA TYR A 86 -10.18 3.70 1.20
C TYR A 86 -9.12 3.03 0.31
N ALA A 87 -8.06 2.51 0.94
CA ALA A 87 -6.88 2.00 0.26
C ALA A 87 -7.20 1.14 -0.98
N PRO A 88 -6.71 1.51 -2.17
CA PRO A 88 -6.89 0.74 -3.39
C PRO A 88 -5.66 -0.11 -3.70
N ASP A 89 -5.85 -1.15 -4.49
CA ASP A 89 -4.75 -1.82 -5.19
C ASP A 89 -5.09 -2.09 -6.65
N VAL A 90 -4.07 -2.26 -7.49
CA VAL A 90 -4.22 -2.42 -8.94
C VAL A 90 -3.51 -3.67 -9.44
N THR A 91 -4.15 -4.39 -10.36
CA THR A 91 -3.52 -5.49 -11.07
C THR A 91 -3.84 -5.43 -12.57
N VAL A 92 -3.05 -6.13 -13.38
CA VAL A 92 -3.32 -6.33 -14.80
C VAL A 92 -4.07 -7.64 -14.98
N GLY A 93 -5.27 -7.56 -15.54
CA GLY A 93 -6.09 -8.75 -15.81
C GLY A 93 -5.58 -9.58 -17.00
N PRO A 94 -6.13 -10.79 -17.20
CA PRO A 94 -5.77 -11.66 -18.31
C PRO A 94 -6.01 -11.05 -19.70
N ASP A 95 -6.90 -10.08 -19.78
CA ASP A 95 -7.22 -9.33 -21.01
C ASP A 95 -6.28 -8.13 -21.26
N GLY A 96 -5.31 -7.91 -20.37
CA GLY A 96 -4.33 -6.83 -20.46
C GLY A 96 -4.83 -5.47 -19.96
N ARG A 97 -6.04 -5.38 -19.42
CA ARG A 97 -6.56 -4.16 -18.79
C ARG A 97 -6.13 -4.06 -17.34
N TYR A 98 -6.21 -2.84 -16.80
CA TYR A 98 -5.88 -2.51 -15.42
C TYR A 98 -7.15 -2.51 -14.57
N TYR A 99 -7.15 -3.28 -13.48
CA TYR A 99 -8.27 -3.43 -12.56
C TYR A 99 -7.88 -2.87 -11.20
N LEU A 100 -8.65 -1.89 -10.74
CA LEU A 100 -8.48 -1.20 -9.47
C LEU A 100 -9.53 -1.72 -8.50
N TYR A 101 -9.06 -2.36 -7.42
CA TYR A 101 -9.88 -2.88 -6.33
C TYR A 101 -9.88 -1.88 -5.19
N TYR A 102 -11.02 -1.65 -4.58
CA TYR A 102 -11.16 -0.71 -3.47
C TYR A 102 -12.39 -1.03 -2.63
N VAL A 103 -12.46 -0.40 -1.43
CA VAL A 103 -13.61 -0.43 -0.53
C VAL A 103 -14.01 1.01 -0.23
N LEU A 104 -15.32 1.26 -0.15
CA LEU A 104 -15.85 2.50 0.39
C LEU A 104 -15.94 2.40 1.91
N ASP A 105 -15.69 3.51 2.63
CA ASP A 105 -16.03 3.57 4.05
C ASP A 105 -17.53 3.32 4.22
N HIS A 106 -17.93 2.75 5.33
CA HIS A 106 -19.32 2.33 5.57
C HIS A 106 -19.88 1.26 4.61
N ALA A 107 -19.08 0.74 3.67
CA ALA A 107 -19.36 -0.46 2.90
C ALA A 107 -18.46 -1.61 3.37
N HIS A 108 -18.88 -2.83 3.10
CA HIS A 108 -18.15 -4.05 3.50
C HIS A 108 -17.96 -5.02 2.33
N VAL A 109 -18.10 -4.48 1.12
CA VAL A 109 -17.95 -5.20 -0.14
C VAL A 109 -16.80 -4.63 -0.96
N VAL A 110 -16.20 -5.45 -1.80
CA VAL A 110 -15.10 -5.00 -2.67
C VAL A 110 -15.65 -4.53 -4.01
N SER A 111 -15.37 -3.28 -4.33
CA SER A 111 -15.66 -2.65 -5.62
C SER A 111 -14.47 -2.78 -6.57
N VAL A 112 -14.74 -2.86 -7.86
CA VAL A 112 -13.72 -2.96 -8.92
C VAL A 112 -14.02 -1.92 -10.00
N ALA A 113 -12.98 -1.20 -10.40
CA ALA A 113 -12.99 -0.32 -11.55
C ALA A 113 -11.94 -0.79 -12.59
N VAL A 114 -12.12 -0.45 -13.86
CA VAL A 114 -11.26 -0.91 -14.95
C VAL A 114 -10.84 0.22 -15.88
N CYS A 115 -9.62 0.13 -16.41
CA CYS A 115 -9.08 1.06 -17.40
C CYS A 115 -8.18 0.33 -18.40
N ASP A 116 -8.05 0.87 -19.61
CA ASP A 116 -7.16 0.33 -20.65
C ASP A 116 -5.69 0.77 -20.47
N THR A 117 -5.43 1.72 -19.59
CA THR A 117 -4.07 2.25 -19.33
C THR A 117 -3.85 2.40 -17.82
N PRO A 118 -2.58 2.37 -17.34
CA PRO A 118 -2.28 2.37 -15.91
C PRO A 118 -2.79 3.62 -15.18
N ALA A 119 -2.83 4.78 -15.81
CA ALA A 119 -3.26 6.04 -15.20
C ALA A 119 -4.35 6.77 -16.00
N GLY A 120 -5.14 6.03 -16.77
CA GLY A 120 -6.32 6.60 -17.44
C GLY A 120 -7.50 6.77 -16.49
N ARG A 121 -8.62 7.17 -17.04
CA ARG A 121 -9.87 7.27 -16.31
C ARG A 121 -10.48 5.89 -16.14
N TYR A 122 -10.41 5.35 -14.93
CA TYR A 122 -11.07 4.11 -14.57
C TYR A 122 -12.59 4.29 -14.56
N GLN A 123 -13.30 3.25 -14.94
CA GLN A 123 -14.76 3.18 -14.93
C GLN A 123 -15.19 2.08 -13.97
N PHE A 124 -16.29 2.29 -13.24
CA PHE A 124 -16.86 1.25 -12.42
C PHE A 124 -17.12 0.01 -13.26
N TYR A 125 -16.62 -1.14 -12.78
CA TYR A 125 -16.73 -2.41 -13.49
C TYR A 125 -17.72 -3.36 -12.83
N GLY A 126 -17.69 -3.46 -11.51
CA GLY A 126 -18.57 -4.33 -10.74
C GLY A 126 -18.15 -4.48 -9.29
N TYR A 127 -18.83 -5.36 -8.59
CA TYR A 127 -18.47 -5.81 -7.24
C TYR A 127 -18.03 -7.26 -7.30
N VAL A 128 -17.09 -7.65 -6.43
CA VAL A 128 -16.72 -9.07 -6.27
C VAL A 128 -17.90 -9.85 -5.71
N HIS A 129 -18.24 -10.98 -6.33
CA HIS A 129 -19.43 -11.77 -6.01
C HIS A 129 -19.21 -13.27 -6.22
N ASP A 130 -20.06 -14.08 -5.61
CA ASP A 130 -20.13 -15.51 -5.88
C ASP A 130 -20.84 -15.83 -7.22
N LYS A 131 -20.88 -17.11 -7.59
CA LYS A 131 -21.53 -17.59 -8.83
C LYS A 131 -23.06 -17.35 -8.87
N ASN A 132 -23.67 -16.98 -7.74
CA ASN A 132 -25.09 -16.64 -7.63
C ASN A 132 -25.32 -15.11 -7.63
N GLY A 133 -24.24 -14.30 -7.69
CA GLY A 133 -24.29 -12.85 -7.65
C GLY A 133 -24.38 -12.26 -6.24
N VAL A 134 -24.16 -13.06 -5.19
CA VAL A 134 -24.09 -12.55 -3.81
C VAL A 134 -22.71 -11.93 -3.60
N LEU A 135 -22.68 -10.68 -3.12
CA LEU A 135 -21.43 -9.93 -2.99
C LEU A 135 -20.52 -10.52 -1.89
N LEU A 136 -19.20 -10.48 -2.11
CA LEU A 136 -18.22 -10.79 -1.10
C LEU A 136 -18.30 -9.75 0.03
N GLY A 137 -18.56 -10.22 1.24
CA GLY A 137 -18.88 -9.41 2.41
C GLY A 137 -20.35 -9.49 2.83
N ASP A 138 -21.27 -9.89 1.93
CA ASP A 138 -22.71 -10.06 2.20
C ASP A 138 -23.12 -11.53 2.44
N ARG A 139 -22.22 -12.50 2.15
CA ARG A 139 -22.52 -13.91 2.39
C ARG A 139 -22.49 -14.20 3.89
N PRO A 140 -23.32 -15.16 4.40
CA PRO A 140 -23.44 -15.42 5.84
C PRO A 140 -22.14 -15.79 6.56
N GLN A 141 -21.14 -16.33 5.82
CA GLN A 141 -19.85 -16.75 6.34
C GLN A 141 -18.77 -15.65 6.20
N ASP A 142 -19.07 -14.56 5.52
CA ASP A 142 -18.06 -13.54 5.23
C ASP A 142 -17.83 -12.62 6.45
N GLU A 143 -16.58 -12.27 6.67
CA GLU A 143 -16.22 -11.09 7.43
C GLU A 143 -16.33 -9.85 6.51
N PRO A 144 -16.61 -8.65 7.04
CA PRO A 144 -16.58 -7.44 6.24
C PRO A 144 -15.21 -7.23 5.58
N GLN A 145 -15.24 -6.86 4.31
CA GLN A 145 -14.06 -6.65 3.49
C GLN A 145 -13.44 -5.28 3.75
N PHE A 146 -12.11 -5.20 3.70
CA PHE A 146 -11.37 -3.96 3.93
C PHE A 146 -9.99 -4.04 3.27
N ASP A 147 -9.47 -2.89 2.80
CA ASP A 147 -8.12 -2.72 2.23
C ASP A 147 -7.73 -3.84 1.25
N PRO A 148 -8.27 -3.88 0.04
CA PRO A 148 -7.95 -4.95 -0.90
C PRO A 148 -6.51 -4.88 -1.39
N GLY A 149 -5.77 -6.00 -1.29
CA GLY A 149 -4.52 -6.25 -2.01
C GLY A 149 -4.76 -7.27 -3.11
N VAL A 150 -4.14 -7.15 -4.28
CA VAL A 150 -4.47 -8.00 -5.43
C VAL A 150 -3.27 -8.43 -6.25
N LEU A 151 -3.26 -9.69 -6.69
CA LEU A 151 -2.25 -10.26 -7.59
C LEU A 151 -2.92 -11.16 -8.64
N THR A 152 -2.64 -10.93 -9.91
CA THR A 152 -3.10 -11.78 -11.00
C THR A 152 -1.96 -12.64 -11.54
N GLU A 153 -2.20 -13.96 -11.66
CA GLU A 153 -1.32 -14.92 -12.30
C GLU A 153 -2.11 -15.78 -13.29
N GLY A 154 -1.81 -15.61 -14.56
CA GLY A 154 -2.56 -16.30 -15.62
C GLY A 154 -4.03 -15.90 -15.63
N ASN A 155 -4.92 -16.86 -15.38
CA ASN A 155 -6.37 -16.64 -15.34
C ASN A 155 -6.95 -16.55 -13.92
N SER A 156 -6.11 -16.57 -12.89
CA SER A 156 -6.53 -16.50 -11.51
C SER A 156 -6.10 -15.16 -10.91
N THR A 157 -6.99 -14.53 -10.16
CA THR A 157 -6.68 -13.33 -9.39
C THR A 157 -6.87 -13.63 -7.91
N TYR A 158 -5.82 -13.37 -7.15
CA TYR A 158 -5.81 -13.55 -5.69
C TYR A 158 -6.10 -12.19 -5.06
N LEU A 159 -7.26 -12.10 -4.42
CA LEU A 159 -7.72 -10.93 -3.68
C LEU A 159 -7.52 -11.16 -2.19
N TYR A 160 -6.79 -10.25 -1.55
CA TYR A 160 -6.55 -10.28 -0.11
C TYR A 160 -7.27 -9.11 0.54
N THR A 161 -7.92 -9.37 1.68
CA THR A 161 -8.68 -8.35 2.41
C THR A 161 -8.62 -8.62 3.90
N GLY A 162 -9.00 -7.65 4.72
CA GLY A 162 -9.20 -7.86 6.14
C GLY A 162 -8.92 -6.64 7.01
N PHE A 163 -9.50 -6.68 8.22
CA PHE A 163 -9.28 -5.72 9.28
C PHE A 163 -9.48 -6.41 10.63
N CYS A 164 -8.46 -6.42 11.48
CA CYS A 164 -8.47 -7.15 12.75
C CYS A 164 -8.10 -6.23 13.91
N GLY A 165 -9.07 -5.46 14.41
CA GLY A 165 -8.87 -4.62 15.59
C GLY A 165 -8.57 -5.44 16.84
N GLN A 166 -7.70 -4.92 17.71
CA GLN A 166 -7.42 -5.55 19.01
C GLN A 166 -8.70 -5.71 19.83
N GLY A 167 -8.91 -6.90 20.38
CA GLY A 167 -10.10 -7.26 21.16
C GLY A 167 -11.34 -7.58 20.31
N ASP A 168 -11.29 -7.48 19.01
CA ASP A 168 -12.37 -7.89 18.12
C ASP A 168 -12.30 -9.38 17.79
N LYS A 169 -12.94 -10.19 18.62
CA LYS A 169 -13.01 -11.66 18.47
C LYS A 169 -13.85 -12.13 17.29
N THR A 170 -14.48 -11.21 16.56
CA THR A 170 -15.25 -11.54 15.35
C THR A 170 -14.38 -11.58 14.11
N ARG A 171 -13.11 -11.19 14.23
CA ARG A 171 -12.12 -11.14 13.15
C ARG A 171 -11.08 -12.24 13.32
N THR A 172 -10.85 -12.97 12.25
CA THR A 172 -9.94 -14.13 12.26
C THR A 172 -8.54 -13.75 11.77
N GLY A 173 -8.43 -12.97 10.70
CA GLY A 173 -7.15 -12.63 10.10
C GLY A 173 -7.32 -12.06 8.69
N ALA A 174 -6.20 -11.94 7.98
CA ALA A 174 -6.21 -11.62 6.56
C ALA A 174 -6.85 -12.77 5.78
N MET A 175 -7.71 -12.42 4.85
CA MET A 175 -8.41 -13.35 3.97
C MET A 175 -7.79 -13.37 2.58
N ALA A 176 -7.87 -14.50 1.89
CA ALA A 176 -7.56 -14.64 0.48
C ALA A 176 -8.74 -15.28 -0.26
N THR A 177 -9.15 -14.68 -1.35
CA THR A 177 -10.24 -15.15 -2.22
C THR A 177 -9.70 -15.29 -3.64
N VAL A 178 -9.97 -16.40 -4.30
CA VAL A 178 -9.55 -16.62 -5.70
C VAL A 178 -10.67 -16.23 -6.64
N LEU A 179 -10.37 -15.31 -7.55
CA LEU A 179 -11.30 -14.82 -8.55
C LEU A 179 -10.97 -15.40 -9.93
N GLY A 180 -11.99 -15.54 -10.75
CA GLY A 180 -11.90 -15.97 -12.12
C GLY A 180 -11.36 -14.90 -13.08
N PRO A 181 -11.23 -15.25 -14.38
CA PRO A 181 -10.68 -14.35 -15.40
C PRO A 181 -11.54 -13.13 -15.72
N ASP A 182 -12.76 -13.08 -15.21
CA ASP A 182 -13.63 -11.89 -15.28
C ASP A 182 -13.31 -10.86 -14.19
N MET A 183 -12.38 -11.16 -13.29
CA MET A 183 -11.90 -10.29 -12.21
C MET A 183 -12.93 -10.01 -11.10
N LEU A 184 -14.10 -10.65 -11.13
CA LEU A 184 -15.23 -10.43 -10.21
C LEU A 184 -15.74 -11.71 -9.54
N THR A 185 -15.83 -12.81 -10.30
CA THR A 185 -16.48 -14.03 -9.83
C THR A 185 -15.56 -14.85 -8.95
N ILE A 186 -16.03 -15.19 -7.74
CA ILE A 186 -15.32 -16.07 -6.80
C ILE A 186 -15.31 -17.49 -7.36
N GLU A 187 -14.12 -18.04 -7.58
CA GLU A 187 -13.91 -19.41 -8.04
C GLU A 187 -13.62 -20.40 -6.92
N GLU A 188 -12.93 -19.95 -5.87
CA GLU A 188 -12.63 -20.76 -4.70
C GLU A 188 -13.07 -20.02 -3.43
N GLU A 189 -13.54 -20.78 -2.42
CA GLU A 189 -13.97 -20.21 -1.15
C GLU A 189 -12.84 -19.42 -0.47
N THR A 190 -13.24 -18.35 0.19
CA THR A 190 -12.31 -17.50 0.96
C THR A 190 -11.64 -18.29 2.09
N VAL A 191 -10.33 -18.14 2.21
CA VAL A 191 -9.51 -18.76 3.25
C VAL A 191 -8.77 -17.71 4.07
N PHE A 192 -8.45 -18.01 5.33
CA PHE A 192 -7.59 -17.17 6.16
C PHE A 192 -6.12 -17.54 5.92
N VAL A 193 -5.27 -16.51 5.75
CA VAL A 193 -3.85 -16.72 5.36
C VAL A 193 -2.85 -16.21 6.37
N VAL A 194 -3.15 -15.12 7.09
CA VAL A 194 -2.32 -14.56 8.15
C VAL A 194 -3.22 -14.25 9.34
N PRO A 195 -2.89 -14.75 10.56
CA PRO A 195 -3.75 -14.61 11.73
C PRO A 195 -3.81 -13.16 12.22
N GLY A 196 -4.99 -12.76 12.70
CA GLY A 196 -5.19 -11.54 13.47
C GLY A 196 -4.76 -11.72 14.94
N CYS A 197 -4.80 -10.63 15.71
CA CYS A 197 -4.37 -10.62 17.12
C CYS A 197 -5.04 -11.72 17.96
N GLU A 198 -6.35 -11.91 17.80
CA GLU A 198 -7.13 -12.87 18.59
C GLU A 198 -6.90 -14.35 18.19
N THR A 199 -6.19 -14.60 17.09
CA THR A 199 -5.96 -15.93 16.52
C THR A 199 -4.48 -16.27 16.33
N SER A 200 -3.56 -15.40 16.76
CA SER A 200 -2.13 -15.55 16.51
C SER A 200 -1.41 -16.49 17.46
N ASP A 201 -2.03 -16.90 18.57
CA ASP A 201 -1.39 -17.73 19.59
C ASP A 201 -0.90 -19.08 19.05
N GLY A 202 0.39 -19.37 19.19
CA GLY A 202 1.05 -20.59 18.69
C GLY A 202 1.32 -20.62 17.18
N THR A 203 1.16 -19.49 16.47
CA THR A 203 1.32 -19.43 15.01
C THR A 203 2.67 -18.87 14.55
N GLY A 204 3.41 -18.18 15.44
CA GLY A 204 4.65 -17.47 15.12
C GLY A 204 4.43 -16.02 14.68
N PHE A 205 3.18 -15.52 14.73
CA PHE A 205 2.82 -14.12 14.44
C PHE A 205 2.57 -13.29 15.69
N GLU A 206 2.77 -13.84 16.87
CA GLU A 206 2.52 -13.20 18.16
C GLU A 206 3.30 -11.87 18.27
N GLY A 207 2.61 -10.78 18.59
CA GLY A 207 3.18 -9.43 18.66
C GLY A 207 3.32 -8.73 17.31
N HIS A 208 3.08 -9.46 16.21
CA HIS A 208 3.14 -8.98 14.83
C HIS A 208 1.96 -9.48 14.00
N ALA A 209 0.85 -9.82 14.64
CA ALA A 209 -0.34 -10.33 13.98
C ALA A 209 -0.94 -9.30 12.99
N PHE A 210 -1.70 -9.80 12.03
CA PHE A 210 -2.34 -8.97 11.01
C PHE A 210 -3.35 -8.00 11.65
N PHE A 211 -3.24 -6.73 11.28
CA PHE A 211 -4.21 -5.69 11.61
C PHE A 211 -5.01 -5.24 10.38
N GLU A 212 -4.33 -4.72 9.34
CA GLU A 212 -4.94 -4.22 8.10
C GLU A 212 -3.89 -4.13 6.97
N ALA A 213 -4.25 -3.51 5.86
CA ALA A 213 -3.32 -3.17 4.78
C ALA A 213 -2.65 -4.38 4.10
N PRO A 214 -3.40 -5.41 3.67
CA PRO A 214 -2.80 -6.53 2.96
C PRO A 214 -2.32 -6.11 1.58
N SER A 215 -1.09 -6.44 1.25
CA SER A 215 -0.51 -6.29 -0.08
C SER A 215 0.31 -7.52 -0.42
N ILE A 216 0.42 -7.87 -1.68
CA ILE A 216 1.08 -9.10 -2.12
C ILE A 216 2.02 -8.84 -3.27
N ARG A 217 3.23 -9.39 -3.18
CA ARG A 217 4.19 -9.41 -4.28
C ARG A 217 4.82 -10.77 -4.42
N LYS A 218 5.31 -11.10 -5.60
CA LYS A 218 6.00 -12.35 -5.86
C LYS A 218 7.43 -12.09 -6.30
N MET A 219 8.40 -12.70 -5.60
CA MET A 219 9.81 -12.70 -5.97
C MET A 219 10.26 -14.14 -6.25
N GLY A 220 10.56 -14.43 -7.50
CA GLY A 220 10.81 -15.80 -7.92
C GLY A 220 9.61 -16.71 -7.65
N ASP A 221 9.79 -17.74 -6.84
CA ASP A 221 8.73 -18.70 -6.45
C ASP A 221 8.11 -18.39 -5.07
N THR A 222 8.41 -17.23 -4.49
CA THR A 222 7.96 -16.88 -3.13
C THR A 222 7.01 -15.70 -3.18
N TYR A 223 5.87 -15.86 -2.51
CA TYR A 223 4.91 -14.80 -2.25
C TYR A 223 5.31 -14.07 -0.98
N TYR A 224 5.32 -12.75 -1.05
CA TYR A 224 5.58 -11.83 0.06
C TYR A 224 4.29 -11.07 0.34
N PHE A 225 3.66 -11.41 1.44
CA PHE A 225 2.46 -10.75 1.92
C PHE A 225 2.88 -9.64 2.89
N VAL A 226 2.71 -8.39 2.49
CA VAL A 226 3.01 -7.20 3.29
C VAL A 226 1.75 -6.75 4.00
N TYR A 227 1.86 -6.32 5.25
CA TYR A 227 0.70 -5.93 6.03
C TYR A 227 1.07 -5.01 7.21
N SER A 228 0.11 -4.23 7.70
CA SER A 228 0.20 -3.51 8.97
C SER A 228 -0.06 -4.46 10.13
N SER A 229 0.82 -4.45 11.14
CA SER A 229 0.69 -5.34 12.29
C SER A 229 -0.17 -4.75 13.40
N GLU A 230 -0.54 -5.58 14.37
CA GLU A 230 -1.35 -5.23 15.55
C GLU A 230 -0.79 -4.07 16.39
N VAL A 231 0.51 -3.76 16.26
CA VAL A 231 1.12 -2.61 16.94
C VAL A 231 0.99 -1.30 16.14
N MET A 232 0.41 -1.35 14.94
CA MET A 232 0.00 -0.23 14.09
C MET A 232 1.10 0.71 13.58
N HIS A 233 2.34 0.56 13.99
CA HIS A 233 3.45 1.41 13.53
C HIS A 233 4.43 0.68 12.61
N GLU A 234 4.26 -0.61 12.40
CA GLU A 234 5.14 -1.45 11.57
C GLU A 234 4.39 -2.04 10.38
N LEU A 235 5.07 -2.03 9.22
CA LEU A 235 4.75 -2.91 8.11
C LEU A 235 5.61 -4.16 8.25
N CYS A 236 4.93 -5.28 8.36
CA CYS A 236 5.52 -6.61 8.42
C CYS A 236 5.37 -7.34 7.10
N TYR A 237 6.06 -8.47 6.96
CA TYR A 237 5.80 -9.38 5.86
C TYR A 237 5.73 -10.82 6.33
N ALA A 238 4.99 -11.60 5.57
CA ALA A 238 4.94 -13.05 5.67
C ALA A 238 5.29 -13.67 4.32
N VAL A 239 5.86 -14.87 4.32
CA VAL A 239 6.30 -15.56 3.11
C VAL A 239 5.64 -16.90 2.94
N SER A 240 5.31 -17.25 1.69
CA SER A 240 4.79 -18.58 1.33
C SER A 240 5.22 -19.00 -0.07
N LYS A 241 5.13 -20.30 -0.36
CA LYS A 241 5.23 -20.86 -1.73
C LYS A 241 3.85 -21.02 -2.39
N SER A 242 2.78 -20.74 -1.67
CA SER A 242 1.41 -20.76 -2.15
C SER A 242 0.75 -19.40 -1.92
N PRO A 243 -0.06 -18.87 -2.86
CA PRO A 243 -0.72 -17.59 -2.68
C PRO A 243 -1.83 -17.61 -1.63
N THR A 244 -2.39 -18.78 -1.32
CA THR A 244 -3.56 -18.91 -0.44
C THR A 244 -3.31 -19.71 0.84
N SER A 245 -2.05 -20.10 1.12
CA SER A 245 -1.78 -20.93 2.31
C SER A 245 -0.31 -20.93 2.71
N GLY A 246 -0.02 -21.37 3.94
CA GLY A 246 1.33 -21.65 4.41
C GLY A 246 2.21 -20.42 4.64
N PHE A 247 1.62 -19.26 4.80
CA PHE A 247 2.36 -18.05 5.16
C PHE A 247 3.01 -18.17 6.52
N ARG A 248 4.24 -17.70 6.62
CA ARG A 248 5.04 -17.65 7.85
C ARG A 248 5.59 -16.25 8.02
N TYR A 249 5.58 -15.77 9.23
CA TYR A 249 6.15 -14.48 9.59
C TYR A 249 7.60 -14.36 9.12
N GLY A 250 7.91 -13.30 8.41
CA GLY A 250 9.23 -13.02 7.85
C GLY A 250 10.01 -11.94 8.60
N GLY A 251 9.31 -10.95 9.15
CA GLY A 251 9.93 -9.84 9.87
C GLY A 251 9.23 -8.51 9.64
N VAL A 252 9.80 -7.46 10.20
CA VAL A 252 9.41 -6.06 10.00
C VAL A 252 10.15 -5.51 8.79
N ILE A 253 9.45 -4.80 7.89
CA ILE A 253 10.04 -4.11 6.73
C ILE A 253 10.43 -2.70 7.10
N VAL A 254 9.52 -1.97 7.75
CA VAL A 254 9.73 -0.58 8.20
C VAL A 254 8.82 -0.28 9.39
N SER A 255 9.29 0.54 10.31
CA SER A 255 8.49 1.06 11.42
C SER A 255 8.36 2.58 11.30
N ASN A 256 7.14 3.11 11.32
CA ASN A 256 6.91 4.57 11.34
C ASN A 256 7.58 5.26 12.53
N CYS A 257 7.82 4.52 13.61
CA CYS A 257 8.52 4.98 14.81
C CYS A 257 10.02 4.68 14.77
N ASP A 258 10.51 3.93 13.78
CA ASP A 258 11.89 3.47 13.66
C ASP A 258 12.36 2.68 14.89
N LEU A 259 11.47 1.84 15.44
CA LEU A 259 11.76 0.95 16.55
C LEU A 259 12.37 -0.37 16.07
N HIS A 260 13.07 -1.06 17.00
CA HIS A 260 13.67 -2.38 16.81
C HIS A 260 14.79 -2.43 15.76
N ILE A 261 15.32 -1.28 15.39
CA ILE A 261 16.49 -1.16 14.51
C ILE A 261 17.60 -0.40 15.25
N ASP A 262 18.81 -0.99 15.30
CA ASP A 262 19.97 -0.41 15.94
C ASP A 262 20.79 0.37 14.90
N THR A 263 20.56 1.68 14.84
CA THR A 263 21.18 2.60 13.88
C THR A 263 21.97 3.68 14.64
N TYR A 264 21.63 4.97 14.44
CA TYR A 264 22.23 6.12 15.16
C TYR A 264 21.70 6.30 16.59
N LYS A 265 20.70 5.53 16.99
CA LYS A 265 20.01 5.58 18.28
C LYS A 265 19.78 4.16 18.84
N PRO A 266 19.50 4.00 20.15
CA PRO A 266 19.07 2.72 20.72
C PRO A 266 17.82 2.17 20.02
N ALA A 267 17.76 0.85 19.85
CA ALA A 267 16.66 0.19 19.11
C ALA A 267 15.27 0.38 19.75
N ASP A 268 15.21 0.60 21.06
CA ASP A 268 13.97 0.85 21.82
C ASP A 268 13.59 2.34 21.91
N MET A 269 14.39 3.24 21.31
CA MET A 269 14.14 4.67 21.29
C MET A 269 13.46 5.08 19.99
N PRO A 270 12.21 5.58 20.01
CA PRO A 270 11.53 5.99 18.78
C PRO A 270 12.15 7.27 18.20
N ALA A 271 12.30 7.31 16.87
CA ALA A 271 12.71 8.50 16.12
C ALA A 271 11.54 9.43 15.80
N ALA A 272 10.33 8.88 15.76
CA ALA A 272 9.08 9.59 15.48
C ALA A 272 7.93 8.90 16.22
N TYR A 273 6.77 9.54 16.22
CA TYR A 273 5.55 8.97 16.76
C TYR A 273 4.47 9.00 15.69
N GLY A 274 3.71 7.94 15.62
CA GLY A 274 2.61 7.79 14.68
C GLY A 274 2.24 6.32 14.54
N ALA A 275 0.96 6.08 14.40
CA ALA A 275 0.42 4.78 14.08
C ALA A 275 -0.43 4.93 12.84
N ASN A 276 -1.00 3.85 12.35
CA ASN A 276 -1.56 3.70 11.04
C ASN A 276 -0.45 3.79 9.98
N ASN A 277 -0.20 2.66 9.36
CA ASN A 277 0.67 2.57 8.20
C ASN A 277 0.06 1.63 7.17
N HIS A 278 0.42 1.85 5.92
CA HIS A 278 0.04 1.01 4.80
C HIS A 278 1.06 1.23 3.70
N GLY A 279 1.36 0.21 2.95
CA GLY A 279 2.29 0.30 1.85
C GLY A 279 2.71 -1.05 1.29
N SER A 280 3.57 -1.02 0.29
CA SER A 280 4.00 -2.20 -0.43
C SER A 280 5.43 -2.11 -0.91
N ILE A 281 5.99 -3.25 -1.27
CA ILE A 281 7.30 -3.36 -1.88
C ILE A 281 7.22 -3.36 -3.41
N VAL A 282 8.24 -2.83 -4.06
CA VAL A 282 8.35 -2.85 -5.52
C VAL A 282 9.81 -2.94 -5.96
N GLN A 283 10.05 -3.65 -7.04
CA GLN A 283 11.36 -3.63 -7.71
C GLN A 283 11.39 -2.51 -8.76
N ILE A 284 12.39 -1.63 -8.66
CA ILE A 284 12.65 -0.56 -9.62
C ILE A 284 14.07 -0.71 -10.14
N GLY A 285 14.24 -1.13 -11.37
CA GLY A 285 15.55 -1.53 -11.90
C GLY A 285 16.07 -2.77 -11.19
N GLU A 286 17.26 -2.66 -10.58
CA GLU A 286 17.88 -3.74 -9.80
C GLU A 286 17.55 -3.67 -8.30
N ASP A 287 16.98 -2.56 -7.86
CA ASP A 287 16.74 -2.27 -6.45
C ASP A 287 15.30 -2.52 -6.02
N TRP A 288 15.13 -2.93 -4.76
CA TRP A 288 13.84 -3.05 -4.11
C TRP A 288 13.59 -1.87 -3.19
N TYR A 289 12.34 -1.45 -3.09
CA TYR A 289 11.89 -0.35 -2.25
C TYR A 289 10.64 -0.74 -1.49
N ILE A 290 10.50 -0.23 -0.25
CA ILE A 290 9.23 -0.13 0.46
C ILE A 290 8.64 1.26 0.21
N PHE A 291 7.38 1.31 -0.20
CA PHE A 291 6.56 2.51 -0.21
C PHE A 291 5.60 2.42 0.98
N TYR A 292 5.52 3.48 1.76
CA TYR A 292 4.71 3.54 2.98
C TYR A 292 4.27 4.98 3.22
N HIS A 293 3.50 5.26 4.25
CA HIS A 293 3.13 6.64 4.57
C HIS A 293 3.51 7.02 5.99
N ARG A 294 3.59 8.33 6.25
CA ARG A 294 3.84 8.91 7.56
C ARG A 294 2.91 10.10 7.81
N HIS A 295 2.63 10.35 9.08
CA HIS A 295 1.88 11.53 9.57
C HIS A 295 2.84 12.73 9.64
N THR A 296 3.05 13.43 8.54
CA THR A 296 4.07 14.47 8.40
C THR A 296 3.63 15.84 8.88
N ASN A 297 2.32 16.08 9.04
CA ASN A 297 1.75 17.38 9.44
C ASN A 297 1.14 17.39 10.85
N GLY A 298 1.44 16.42 11.69
CA GLY A 298 0.92 16.36 13.05
C GLY A 298 -0.60 16.11 13.14
N THR A 299 -1.25 15.68 12.05
CA THR A 299 -2.64 15.24 12.02
C THR A 299 -2.74 13.80 11.52
N TRP A 300 -3.80 13.09 11.91
CA TRP A 300 -4.05 11.72 11.48
C TRP A 300 -4.48 11.62 10.01
N TYR A 301 -5.04 12.68 9.45
CA TYR A 301 -5.75 12.68 8.18
C TYR A 301 -5.01 13.43 7.06
N SER A 302 -3.72 13.68 7.23
CA SER A 302 -2.85 14.34 6.24
C SER A 302 -1.57 13.52 6.11
N ARG A 303 -1.71 12.30 5.63
CA ARG A 303 -0.61 11.33 5.51
C ARG A 303 0.11 11.52 4.18
N GLN A 304 1.43 11.49 4.19
CA GLN A 304 2.24 11.64 2.98
C GLN A 304 3.04 10.38 2.68
N GLY A 305 3.14 10.05 1.39
CA GLY A 305 3.92 8.92 0.91
C GLY A 305 5.42 9.10 1.13
N CYS A 306 6.05 8.09 1.69
CA CYS A 306 7.49 7.94 1.89
C CYS A 306 7.95 6.64 1.25
N ALA A 307 9.25 6.53 0.97
CA ALA A 307 9.83 5.30 0.45
C ALA A 307 11.26 5.13 0.96
N GLU A 308 11.69 3.89 1.16
CA GLU A 308 13.07 3.57 1.49
C GLU A 308 13.57 2.43 0.59
N LYS A 309 14.87 2.45 0.28
CA LYS A 309 15.51 1.33 -0.39
C LYS A 309 15.63 0.16 0.57
N LEU A 310 15.33 -1.04 0.08
CA LEU A 310 15.41 -2.27 0.85
C LEU A 310 16.71 -3.01 0.60
N GLU A 311 17.26 -3.58 1.65
CA GLU A 311 18.27 -4.63 1.58
C GLU A 311 17.56 -5.98 1.71
N ILE A 312 17.73 -6.84 0.70
CA ILE A 312 17.18 -8.20 0.68
C ILE A 312 18.34 -9.17 0.55
N THR A 313 18.46 -10.12 1.47
CA THR A 313 19.52 -11.13 1.46
C THR A 313 19.32 -12.12 0.29
N GLU A 314 20.36 -12.90 -0.02
CA GLU A 314 20.30 -13.95 -1.04
C GLU A 314 19.21 -15.01 -0.74
N ASP A 315 18.91 -15.23 0.54
CA ASP A 315 17.84 -16.14 0.99
C ASP A 315 16.44 -15.50 0.97
N GLY A 316 16.33 -14.24 0.52
CA GLY A 316 15.07 -13.52 0.38
C GLY A 316 14.55 -12.90 1.69
N VAL A 317 15.40 -12.75 2.70
CA VAL A 317 15.02 -12.03 3.94
C VAL A 317 15.11 -10.53 3.69
N ILE A 318 14.02 -9.82 3.97
CA ILE A 318 13.97 -8.36 3.91
C ILE A 318 14.49 -7.81 5.23
N CYS A 319 15.59 -7.04 5.18
CA CYS A 319 16.09 -6.32 6.35
C CYS A 319 15.22 -5.11 6.64
N GLN A 320 14.95 -4.84 7.92
CA GLN A 320 14.18 -3.66 8.31
C GLN A 320 14.89 -2.39 7.83
N ALA A 321 14.17 -1.56 7.09
CA ALA A 321 14.65 -0.26 6.65
C ALA A 321 14.53 0.80 7.75
N GLU A 322 15.55 1.64 7.88
CA GLU A 322 15.52 2.86 8.69
C GLU A 322 14.65 3.92 8.00
N ILE A 323 13.80 4.63 8.76
CA ILE A 323 13.08 5.78 8.22
C ILE A 323 14.05 6.96 8.04
N THR A 324 14.14 7.47 6.83
CA THR A 324 15.07 8.53 6.48
C THR A 324 14.40 9.69 5.75
N SER A 325 15.13 10.79 5.60
CA SER A 325 14.77 11.83 4.64
C SER A 325 15.27 11.54 3.22
N CYS A 326 16.07 10.47 3.04
CA CYS A 326 16.70 10.17 1.75
C CYS A 326 15.73 9.65 0.71
N GLY A 327 14.76 8.83 1.11
CA GLY A 327 13.72 8.31 0.22
C GLY A 327 14.29 7.59 -1.01
N LEU A 328 13.71 7.87 -2.14
CA LEU A 328 14.11 7.32 -3.45
C LEU A 328 15.44 7.89 -3.97
N ASN A 329 16.05 8.81 -3.25
CA ASN A 329 17.35 9.39 -3.63
C ASN A 329 18.53 8.42 -3.37
N GLY A 330 18.30 7.37 -2.60
CA GLY A 330 19.31 6.33 -2.31
C GLY A 330 20.44 6.76 -1.40
N GLY A 331 20.34 7.93 -0.74
CA GLY A 331 21.32 8.44 0.21
C GLY A 331 21.09 9.92 0.54
N PRO A 332 21.82 10.44 1.54
CA PRO A 332 21.72 11.83 1.94
C PRO A 332 22.21 12.79 0.85
N LEU A 333 21.75 14.04 0.89
CA LEU A 333 22.26 15.10 0.03
C LEU A 333 23.76 15.34 0.34
N ILE A 334 24.52 15.61 -0.71
CA ILE A 334 25.90 16.08 -0.56
C ILE A 334 25.85 17.48 0.06
N GLY A 335 26.69 17.74 1.08
CA GLY A 335 26.67 18.98 1.87
C GLY A 335 27.02 20.26 1.08
N GLU A 336 27.51 20.14 -0.16
CA GLU A 336 27.86 21.23 -1.03
C GLU A 336 27.29 21.02 -2.43
N GLY A 337 26.69 22.08 -3.02
CA GLY A 337 26.11 22.02 -4.35
C GLY A 337 24.95 22.99 -4.55
N GLU A 338 24.40 23.00 -5.77
CA GLU A 338 23.17 23.74 -6.09
C GLU A 338 21.97 22.80 -6.03
N TYR A 339 20.99 23.17 -5.24
CA TYR A 339 19.76 22.39 -5.04
C TYR A 339 18.52 23.23 -5.36
N PRO A 340 17.46 22.61 -5.91
CA PRO A 340 16.20 23.30 -6.09
C PRO A 340 15.62 23.81 -4.76
N ALA A 341 15.08 25.02 -4.75
CA ALA A 341 14.58 25.65 -3.52
C ALA A 341 13.46 24.84 -2.82
N TYR A 342 12.72 24.02 -3.57
CA TYR A 342 11.64 23.19 -3.01
C TYR A 342 12.14 22.04 -2.10
N LEU A 343 13.46 21.76 -2.09
CA LEU A 343 14.07 20.79 -1.16
C LEU A 343 14.33 21.40 0.23
N ALA A 344 14.26 22.72 0.36
CA ALA A 344 14.51 23.39 1.63
C ALA A 344 13.34 23.18 2.59
N CYS A 345 13.63 22.58 3.77
CA CYS A 345 12.64 22.48 4.86
C CYS A 345 12.43 23.86 5.54
N ASN A 346 13.50 24.69 5.60
CA ASN A 346 13.47 26.01 6.22
C ASN A 346 14.26 27.00 5.37
N ILE A 347 13.70 28.17 5.17
CA ILE A 347 14.37 29.30 4.49
C ILE A 347 14.53 30.41 5.49
N PHE A 348 15.76 30.81 5.79
CA PHE A 348 16.09 31.93 6.67
C PHE A 348 16.60 33.09 5.82
N CYS A 349 16.07 34.28 6.06
CA CYS A 349 16.66 35.51 5.57
C CYS A 349 17.53 36.08 6.70
N LEU A 350 18.84 36.14 6.48
CA LEU A 350 19.75 36.89 7.33
C LEU A 350 19.68 38.35 6.85
N LEU A 351 19.06 39.19 7.67
CA LEU A 351 19.06 40.65 7.48
C LEU A 351 20.38 41.23 7.96
#